data_27f2d05c609e0471ca4929a129210480
#
_entry.id   27f2d05c609e0471ca4929a129210480
#
_cell.length_a   1.000
_cell.length_b   1.000
_cell.length_c   1.000
_cell.angle_alpha   90.00
_cell.angle_beta   90.00
_cell.angle_gamma   90.00
#
_symmetry.space_group_name_H-M   'P 1'
#
loop_
_entity.id
_entity.type
_entity.pdbx_description
1 polymer ?
#
loop_
_entity_poly.entity_id
_entity_poly.type
_entity_poly.pdbx_seq_one_letter_code
_entity_poly.pdbx_strand_id
1 'polypeptide(L)'
;MLSAHSKAHVDCVSRVLKNADHLPQAPVPSLILDSWRRSMEQHQLDPGSLQGPRILSENVLKECRERSELFLRIASEEVARLHGRVRDADYCVLLTDAQGQTIDYRVESTLRNDCRKAGLYLGTCWSEGEEGTCGVAAVLTARAPITVHKRDHFRAAFIGLTCSAAPVFDPQGELLGVLDVSAVRSPDDRRSQHLIRQMVVQSAREIEQAFFMNSAQGYWVLRAHASPGYVDSQPDYLLAWDDDGCLRALNPAARHYLLRRYGRLPQHIAQVFDPQLLQRARDEALCPLSDNLHGRLQAPRRPAQRPRLSLAGEPLDPRVEQSLRLAVRVKDRHLPVLIQGETGSGKEVFARQLHQASQRRDRPFVAVNCAAIPENLIESELFGYVAGAFTGASNKGMQGLLQQADGGTLFLDCLLYTSPSPRD
;
A
#
# COMPACT_ATOMS: atom_id res chain seq x y z
N MET A 1 34.45 22.57 1.43
CA MET A 1 34.81 22.94 2.80
C MET A 1 33.54 23.04 3.64
N LEU A 2 33.55 22.49 4.86
CA LEU A 2 32.43 22.59 5.79
C LEU A 2 32.20 24.07 6.19
N SER A 3 30.93 24.48 6.25
CA SER A 3 30.53 25.79 6.80
C SER A 3 30.88 25.87 8.29
N ALA A 4 30.93 27.08 8.86
CA ALA A 4 31.17 27.27 10.31
C ALA A 4 30.08 26.52 11.14
N HIS A 5 28.83 26.50 10.70
CA HIS A 5 27.73 25.78 11.33
C HIS A 5 27.89 24.25 11.28
N SER A 6 28.36 23.72 10.14
CA SER A 6 28.65 22.29 9.98
C SER A 6 29.81 21.84 10.86
N LYS A 7 30.90 22.65 10.95
CA LYS A 7 32.01 22.37 11.85
C LYS A 7 31.60 22.34 13.32
N ALA A 8 30.82 23.35 13.76
CA ALA A 8 30.30 23.39 15.13
C ALA A 8 29.39 22.20 15.47
N HIS A 9 28.65 21.67 14.46
CA HIS A 9 27.84 20.49 14.62
C HIS A 9 28.69 19.23 14.79
N VAL A 10 29.69 19.00 13.92
CA VAL A 10 30.61 17.87 13.99
C VAL A 10 31.36 17.85 15.33
N ASP A 11 31.82 19.01 15.80
CA ASP A 11 32.49 19.17 17.11
C ASP A 11 31.51 18.84 18.26
N CYS A 12 30.22 19.20 18.12
CA CYS A 12 29.20 18.87 19.12
C CYS A 12 28.99 17.35 19.20
N VAL A 13 28.73 16.68 18.07
CA VAL A 13 28.55 15.22 17.99
C VAL A 13 29.77 14.51 18.58
N SER A 14 30.99 14.90 18.17
CA SER A 14 32.22 14.28 18.63
C SER A 14 32.47 14.46 20.13
N ARG A 15 32.13 15.63 20.71
CA ARG A 15 32.29 15.90 22.16
C ARG A 15 31.27 15.11 22.98
N VAL A 16 30.00 15.06 22.58
CA VAL A 16 28.95 14.32 23.28
C VAL A 16 29.29 12.83 23.37
N LEU A 17 29.94 12.28 22.35
CA LEU A 17 30.31 10.86 22.30
C LEU A 17 31.61 10.57 23.08
N LYS A 18 32.54 11.52 23.16
CA LYS A 18 33.79 11.35 23.89
C LYS A 18 33.67 11.62 25.41
N ASN A 19 32.77 12.52 25.82
CA ASN A 19 32.57 12.91 27.21
C ASN A 19 31.08 12.80 27.56
N ALA A 20 30.69 11.70 28.21
CA ALA A 20 29.32 11.47 28.67
C ALA A 20 28.75 12.57 29.60
N ASP A 21 29.63 13.38 30.22
CA ASP A 21 29.24 14.45 31.15
C ASP A 21 28.97 15.81 30.48
N HIS A 22 29.25 15.96 29.19
CA HIS A 22 29.01 17.21 28.45
C HIS A 22 27.75 17.10 27.58
N LEU A 23 26.59 17.23 28.22
CA LEU A 23 25.31 17.38 27.49
C LEU A 23 25.30 18.70 26.69
N PRO A 24 24.73 18.71 25.46
CA PRO A 24 24.51 19.94 24.70
C PRO A 24 23.70 20.95 25.53
N GLN A 25 23.89 22.26 25.26
CA GLN A 25 23.13 23.34 25.94
C GLN A 25 21.61 23.21 25.83
N ALA A 26 21.09 22.41 24.90
CA ALA A 26 19.69 21.99 24.83
C ALA A 26 19.61 20.47 25.03
N PRO A 27 18.61 19.94 25.78
CA PRO A 27 18.47 18.51 26.00
C PRO A 27 18.18 17.79 24.69
N VAL A 28 19.13 17.00 24.21
CA VAL A 28 18.93 16.07 23.10
C VAL A 28 18.25 14.83 23.66
N PRO A 29 17.15 14.33 23.06
CA PRO A 29 16.50 13.10 23.52
C PRO A 29 17.49 11.92 23.55
N SER A 30 17.37 11.05 24.55
CA SER A 30 18.25 9.88 24.71
C SER A 30 18.29 8.99 23.45
N LEU A 31 17.14 8.80 22.80
CA LEU A 31 17.07 8.05 21.54
C LEU A 31 17.96 8.63 20.43
N ILE A 32 18.10 9.95 20.35
CA ILE A 32 18.97 10.61 19.38
C ILE A 32 20.44 10.38 19.76
N LEU A 33 20.78 10.51 21.05
CA LEU A 33 22.15 10.28 21.55
C LEU A 33 22.59 8.83 21.30
N ASP A 34 21.72 7.88 21.57
CA ASP A 34 21.98 6.46 21.33
C ASP A 34 22.15 6.16 19.83
N SER A 35 21.36 6.82 18.98
CA SER A 35 21.50 6.72 17.52
C SER A 35 22.82 7.34 17.04
N TRP A 36 23.25 8.49 17.58
CA TRP A 36 24.55 9.08 17.27
C TRP A 36 25.71 8.14 17.64
N ARG A 37 25.60 7.49 18.82
CA ARG A 37 26.60 6.52 19.27
C ARG A 37 26.68 5.34 18.31
N ARG A 38 25.56 4.71 17.95
CA ARG A 38 25.55 3.62 16.98
C ARG A 38 26.09 4.04 15.62
N SER A 39 25.68 5.22 15.13
CA SER A 39 26.16 5.77 13.85
C SER A 39 27.67 5.88 13.80
N MET A 40 28.32 6.33 14.88
CA MET A 40 29.77 6.50 14.93
C MET A 40 30.51 5.19 15.27
N GLU A 41 30.08 4.46 16.30
CA GLU A 41 30.81 3.32 16.84
C GLU A 41 30.55 2.03 16.07
N GLN A 42 29.30 1.77 15.71
CA GLN A 42 28.90 0.52 15.00
C GLN A 42 28.97 0.66 13.49
N HIS A 43 28.51 1.80 12.97
CA HIS A 43 28.44 2.03 11.52
C HIS A 43 29.64 2.82 10.97
N GLN A 44 30.53 3.33 11.84
CA GLN A 44 31.74 4.07 11.47
C GLN A 44 31.49 5.25 10.51
N LEU A 45 30.33 5.90 10.64
CA LEU A 45 29.95 7.02 9.80
C LEU A 45 30.68 8.31 10.23
N ASP A 46 31.01 9.15 9.23
CA ASP A 46 31.58 10.48 9.46
C ASP A 46 30.45 11.52 9.59
N PRO A 47 30.32 12.18 10.78
CA PRO A 47 29.34 13.24 10.96
C PRO A 47 29.62 14.48 10.08
N GLY A 48 30.83 14.63 9.58
CA GLY A 48 31.25 15.72 8.68
C GLY A 48 30.89 15.47 7.21
N SER A 49 30.46 14.28 6.86
CA SER A 49 30.12 13.95 5.47
C SER A 49 29.00 14.84 4.92
N LEU A 50 29.23 15.41 3.74
CA LEU A 50 28.27 16.20 2.97
C LEU A 50 27.69 15.39 1.80
N GLN A 51 28.01 14.11 1.68
CA GLN A 51 27.50 13.25 0.64
C GLN A 51 26.00 13.05 0.84
N GLY A 52 25.21 13.16 -0.23
CA GLY A 52 23.77 12.88 -0.22
C GLY A 52 23.52 11.39 -0.04
N PRO A 53 22.28 11.01 0.33
CA PRO A 53 21.92 9.62 0.52
C PRO A 53 21.92 8.84 -0.80
N ARG A 54 22.10 7.52 -0.68
CA ARG A 54 22.08 6.62 -1.82
C ARG A 54 20.67 6.55 -2.43
N ILE A 55 20.60 6.60 -3.75
CA ILE A 55 19.36 6.44 -4.52
C ILE A 55 19.41 5.11 -5.24
N LEU A 56 18.34 4.33 -5.15
CA LEU A 56 18.18 3.05 -5.83
C LEU A 56 18.11 3.24 -7.35
N SER A 57 18.60 2.25 -8.09
CA SER A 57 18.35 2.17 -9.53
C SER A 57 16.84 1.89 -9.79
N GLU A 58 16.37 2.25 -10.99
CA GLU A 58 14.95 2.10 -11.38
C GLU A 58 14.46 0.65 -11.24
N ASN A 59 15.28 -0.33 -11.58
CA ASN A 59 14.92 -1.75 -11.47
C ASN A 59 14.73 -2.17 -10.01
N VAL A 60 15.66 -1.81 -9.13
CA VAL A 60 15.58 -2.13 -7.70
C VAL A 60 14.39 -1.41 -7.05
N LEU A 61 14.16 -0.16 -7.40
CA LEU A 61 13.01 0.59 -6.92
C LEU A 61 11.68 -0.06 -7.37
N LYS A 62 11.62 -0.52 -8.61
CA LYS A 62 10.46 -1.24 -9.13
C LYS A 62 10.19 -2.51 -8.33
N GLU A 63 11.20 -3.32 -8.06
CA GLU A 63 11.09 -4.52 -7.22
C GLU A 63 10.62 -4.20 -5.79
N CYS A 64 11.14 -3.13 -5.17
CA CYS A 64 10.71 -2.69 -3.85
C CYS A 64 9.23 -2.29 -3.85
N ARG A 65 8.76 -1.58 -4.88
CA ARG A 65 7.37 -1.17 -5.02
C ARG A 65 6.44 -2.34 -5.31
N GLU A 66 6.87 -3.33 -6.10
CA GLU A 66 6.11 -4.56 -6.35
C GLU A 66 5.93 -5.37 -5.06
N ARG A 67 6.98 -5.54 -4.26
CA ARG A 67 6.88 -6.19 -2.92
C ARG A 67 5.93 -5.45 -1.98
N SER A 68 5.86 -4.14 -2.09
CA SER A 68 5.04 -3.26 -1.26
C SER A 68 3.72 -2.87 -1.92
N GLU A 69 3.29 -3.53 -2.99
CA GLU A 69 2.12 -3.13 -3.81
C GLU A 69 0.85 -2.94 -2.99
N LEU A 70 0.53 -3.91 -2.12
CA LEU A 70 -0.65 -3.82 -1.26
C LEU A 70 -0.57 -2.63 -0.31
N PHE A 71 0.60 -2.44 0.32
CA PHE A 71 0.86 -1.34 1.23
C PHE A 71 0.74 0.02 0.52
N LEU A 72 1.38 0.17 -0.63
CA LEU A 72 1.30 1.37 -1.46
C LEU A 72 -0.14 1.70 -1.87
N ARG A 73 -0.90 0.70 -2.33
CA ARG A 73 -2.28 0.88 -2.76
C ARG A 73 -3.19 1.36 -1.63
N ILE A 74 -2.97 0.85 -0.40
CA ILE A 74 -3.77 1.24 0.76
C ILE A 74 -3.33 2.61 1.29
N ALA A 75 -2.01 2.86 1.36
CA ALA A 75 -1.47 4.07 1.95
C ALA A 75 -1.58 5.32 1.06
N SER A 76 -1.63 5.15 -0.27
CA SER A 76 -1.53 6.26 -1.24
C SER A 76 -2.56 7.37 -1.03
N GLU A 77 -3.79 7.01 -0.66
CA GLU A 77 -4.87 7.97 -0.41
C GLU A 77 -4.57 8.83 0.83
N GLU A 78 -4.12 8.20 1.94
CA GLU A 78 -3.81 8.93 3.16
C GLU A 78 -2.51 9.75 3.04
N VAL A 79 -1.51 9.24 2.31
CA VAL A 79 -0.29 9.99 1.96
C VAL A 79 -0.64 11.28 1.19
N ALA A 80 -1.56 11.19 0.22
CA ALA A 80 -2.04 12.36 -0.52
C ALA A 80 -2.82 13.34 0.38
N ARG A 81 -3.66 12.81 1.28
CA ARG A 81 -4.44 13.60 2.23
C ARG A 81 -3.56 14.30 3.26
N LEU A 82 -2.56 13.60 3.81
CA LEU A 82 -1.57 14.19 4.71
C LEU A 82 -0.78 15.30 4.01
N HIS A 83 -0.33 15.06 2.78
CA HIS A 83 0.36 16.09 1.99
C HIS A 83 -0.51 17.33 1.81
N GLY A 84 -1.79 17.17 1.49
CA GLY A 84 -2.73 18.30 1.38
C GLY A 84 -2.85 19.16 2.66
N ARG A 85 -2.59 18.57 3.84
CA ARG A 85 -2.62 19.27 5.13
C ARG A 85 -1.33 20.03 5.46
N VAL A 86 -0.19 19.60 4.90
CA VAL A 86 1.13 20.13 5.29
C VAL A 86 1.87 20.88 4.19
N ARG A 87 1.43 20.79 2.93
CA ARG A 87 2.12 21.38 1.77
C ARG A 87 2.28 22.89 1.84
N ASP A 88 1.26 23.59 2.36
CA ASP A 88 1.27 25.07 2.45
C ASP A 88 2.26 25.59 3.51
N ALA A 89 2.83 24.69 4.32
CA ALA A 89 3.91 24.96 5.28
C ALA A 89 5.27 24.41 4.79
N ASP A 90 5.42 24.20 3.47
CA ASP A 90 6.65 23.76 2.82
C ASP A 90 7.16 22.37 3.25
N TYR A 91 6.26 21.47 3.67
CA TYR A 91 6.59 20.09 3.96
C TYR A 91 6.33 19.17 2.77
N CYS A 92 7.19 18.17 2.63
CA CYS A 92 6.96 16.99 1.79
C CYS A 92 6.59 15.77 2.65
N VAL A 93 5.97 14.77 2.02
CA VAL A 93 5.61 13.51 2.65
C VAL A 93 6.31 12.38 1.94
N LEU A 94 6.98 11.51 2.70
CA LEU A 94 7.62 10.29 2.21
C LEU A 94 6.96 9.07 2.85
N LEU A 95 6.82 8.01 2.07
CA LEU A 95 6.48 6.69 2.55
C LEU A 95 7.65 5.75 2.21
N THR A 96 8.19 5.07 3.21
CA THR A 96 9.25 4.08 3.01
C THR A 96 8.73 2.67 3.26
N ASP A 97 9.48 1.68 2.77
CA ASP A 97 9.32 0.30 3.21
C ASP A 97 9.99 0.05 4.58
N ALA A 98 9.95 -1.19 5.05
CA ALA A 98 10.56 -1.60 6.32
C ALA A 98 12.09 -1.55 6.32
N GLN A 99 12.74 -1.37 5.18
CA GLN A 99 14.17 -1.20 5.02
C GLN A 99 14.58 0.27 4.94
N GLY A 100 13.62 1.21 4.97
CA GLY A 100 13.85 2.64 4.87
C GLY A 100 14.05 3.15 3.46
N GLN A 101 13.60 2.39 2.45
CA GLN A 101 13.66 2.79 1.05
C GLN A 101 12.40 3.58 0.69
N THR A 102 12.54 4.78 0.17
CA THR A 102 11.40 5.63 -0.19
C THR A 102 10.66 5.06 -1.40
N ILE A 103 9.45 4.55 -1.17
CA ILE A 103 8.61 3.89 -2.18
C ILE A 103 7.47 4.76 -2.73
N ASP A 104 7.08 5.81 -2.00
CA ASP A 104 6.17 6.87 -2.47
C ASP A 104 6.56 8.20 -1.86
N TYR A 105 6.25 9.30 -2.57
CA TYR A 105 6.57 10.62 -2.07
C TYR A 105 5.67 11.69 -2.69
N ARG A 106 5.33 12.73 -1.90
CA ARG A 106 4.54 13.88 -2.31
C ARG A 106 5.26 15.16 -1.95
N VAL A 107 5.31 16.08 -2.92
CA VAL A 107 5.95 17.38 -2.76
C VAL A 107 5.34 18.40 -3.72
N GLU A 108 5.26 19.66 -3.31
CA GLU A 108 4.90 20.74 -4.20
C GLU A 108 5.95 20.95 -5.30
N SER A 109 5.50 21.34 -6.48
CA SER A 109 6.35 21.52 -7.66
C SER A 109 7.50 22.50 -7.44
N THR A 110 7.25 23.56 -6.66
CA THR A 110 8.22 24.61 -6.29
C THR A 110 9.35 24.10 -5.43
N LEU A 111 9.10 23.08 -4.58
CA LEU A 111 10.07 22.52 -3.64
C LEU A 111 10.81 21.29 -4.18
N ARG A 112 10.36 20.74 -5.31
CA ARG A 112 10.85 19.47 -5.86
C ARG A 112 12.37 19.43 -6.01
N ASN A 113 12.98 20.50 -6.51
CA ASN A 113 14.43 20.56 -6.73
C ASN A 113 15.22 20.62 -5.41
N ASP A 114 14.71 21.37 -4.42
CA ASP A 114 15.36 21.47 -3.10
C ASP A 114 15.24 20.18 -2.33
N CYS A 115 14.06 19.55 -2.34
CA CYS A 115 13.85 18.21 -1.75
C CYS A 115 14.77 17.17 -2.40
N ARG A 116 14.86 17.13 -3.74
CA ARG A 116 15.74 16.19 -4.43
C ARG A 116 17.22 16.38 -4.08
N LYS A 117 17.70 17.62 -3.97
CA LYS A 117 19.07 17.92 -3.54
C LYS A 117 19.34 17.49 -2.11
N ALA A 118 18.33 17.55 -1.24
CA ALA A 118 18.40 17.12 0.16
C ALA A 118 18.23 15.60 0.32
N GLY A 119 18.00 14.86 -0.78
CA GLY A 119 17.74 13.41 -0.75
C GLY A 119 16.30 13.03 -0.41
N LEU A 120 15.41 13.99 -0.19
CA LEU A 120 13.99 13.75 0.03
C LEU A 120 13.31 13.45 -1.31
N TYR A 121 13.50 12.21 -1.79
CA TYR A 121 13.11 11.80 -3.12
C TYR A 121 12.81 10.30 -3.21
N LEU A 122 12.12 9.91 -4.27
CA LEU A 122 11.77 8.51 -4.55
C LEU A 122 13.05 7.65 -4.73
N GLY A 123 13.07 6.47 -4.12
CA GLY A 123 14.20 5.54 -4.19
C GLY A 123 15.37 5.86 -3.27
N THR A 124 15.28 6.90 -2.43
CA THR A 124 16.32 7.21 -1.45
C THR A 124 16.31 6.22 -0.30
N CYS A 125 17.50 5.80 0.14
CA CYS A 125 17.69 4.90 1.28
C CYS A 125 18.01 5.69 2.54
N TRP A 126 17.28 5.40 3.63
CA TRP A 126 17.37 6.11 4.91
C TRP A 126 17.68 5.18 6.07
N SER A 127 18.52 4.15 5.85
CA SER A 127 18.95 3.27 6.94
C SER A 127 19.95 3.99 7.87
N GLU A 128 19.96 3.62 9.16
CA GLU A 128 20.92 4.18 10.12
C GLU A 128 22.37 3.86 9.74
N GLY A 129 22.60 2.68 9.14
CA GLY A 129 23.93 2.27 8.70
C GLY A 129 24.45 3.05 7.49
N GLU A 130 23.60 3.72 6.73
CA GLU A 130 24.02 4.55 5.59
C GLU A 130 24.02 6.04 5.92
N GLU A 131 22.97 6.53 6.59
CA GLU A 131 22.77 7.97 6.76
C GLU A 131 22.93 8.45 8.22
N GLY A 132 23.06 7.52 9.15
CA GLY A 132 23.05 7.85 10.57
C GLY A 132 21.66 8.28 11.03
N THR A 133 21.62 9.08 12.08
CA THR A 133 20.37 9.56 12.67
C THR A 133 19.61 10.49 11.70
N CYS A 134 18.48 10.03 11.25
CA CYS A 134 17.44 10.80 10.53
C CYS A 134 16.06 10.33 10.98
N GLY A 135 14.98 10.98 10.53
CA GLY A 135 13.63 10.65 10.94
C GLY A 135 13.26 9.19 10.70
N VAL A 136 13.47 8.71 9.47
CA VAL A 136 13.17 7.32 9.07
C VAL A 136 14.04 6.33 9.85
N ALA A 137 15.37 6.49 9.87
CA ALA A 137 16.29 5.59 10.56
C ALA A 137 15.98 5.47 12.05
N ALA A 138 15.65 6.57 12.70
CA ALA A 138 15.30 6.59 14.11
C ALA A 138 14.00 5.81 14.39
N VAL A 139 12.98 5.91 13.51
CA VAL A 139 11.74 5.12 13.62
C VAL A 139 11.98 3.65 13.36
N LEU A 140 12.78 3.28 12.35
CA LEU A 140 13.13 1.88 12.06
C LEU A 140 13.73 1.18 13.28
N THR A 141 14.59 1.89 14.02
CA THR A 141 15.26 1.36 15.22
C THR A 141 14.35 1.37 16.45
N ALA A 142 13.70 2.52 16.73
CA ALA A 142 12.91 2.72 17.94
C ALA A 142 11.51 2.12 17.86
N ARG A 143 11.00 1.85 16.65
CA ARG A 143 9.61 1.43 16.39
C ARG A 143 8.57 2.34 17.07
N ALA A 144 8.89 3.63 17.17
CA ALA A 144 8.07 4.65 17.82
C ALA A 144 8.14 5.98 17.05
N PRO A 145 7.10 6.82 17.13
CA PRO A 145 7.10 8.12 16.47
C PRO A 145 8.18 9.05 17.03
N ILE A 146 8.93 9.69 16.14
CA ILE A 146 10.02 10.57 16.51
C ILE A 146 10.07 11.83 15.64
N THR A 147 10.58 12.92 16.21
CA THR A 147 10.99 14.11 15.47
C THR A 147 12.51 14.27 15.56
N VAL A 148 13.16 14.32 14.41
CA VAL A 148 14.58 14.65 14.27
C VAL A 148 14.67 16.06 13.68
N HIS A 149 15.08 17.03 14.49
CA HIS A 149 15.00 18.45 14.16
C HIS A 149 16.39 19.06 13.97
N LYS A 150 16.70 19.52 12.77
CA LYS A 150 17.94 20.26 12.47
C LYS A 150 19.19 19.51 12.97
N ARG A 151 19.83 20.04 14.02
CA ARG A 151 21.05 19.49 14.60
C ARG A 151 20.91 18.15 15.33
N ASP A 152 19.70 17.60 15.42
CA ASP A 152 19.52 16.22 15.91
C ASP A 152 19.99 15.19 14.86
N HIS A 153 20.05 15.55 13.57
CA HIS A 153 20.60 14.69 12.53
C HIS A 153 22.08 14.43 12.79
N PHE A 154 22.54 13.22 12.49
CA PHE A 154 23.94 12.86 12.70
C PHE A 154 24.87 13.58 11.72
N ARG A 155 24.56 13.54 10.41
CA ARG A 155 25.40 14.07 9.36
C ARG A 155 25.19 15.56 9.14
N ALA A 156 26.28 16.27 8.93
CA ALA A 156 26.29 17.71 8.63
C ALA A 156 25.48 18.05 7.35
N ALA A 157 25.32 17.11 6.44
CA ALA A 157 24.50 17.27 5.25
C ALA A 157 22.99 17.54 5.56
N PHE A 158 22.51 17.07 6.71
CA PHE A 158 21.08 17.06 7.05
C PHE A 158 20.68 18.04 8.15
N ILE A 159 21.62 18.84 8.68
CA ILE A 159 21.33 19.79 9.77
C ILE A 159 20.35 20.91 9.42
N GLY A 160 19.99 21.07 8.15
CA GLY A 160 18.91 21.95 7.71
C GLY A 160 17.53 21.30 7.75
N LEU A 161 17.48 19.97 7.73
CA LEU A 161 16.23 19.21 7.65
C LEU A 161 15.49 19.17 8.99
N THR A 162 14.20 19.02 8.92
CA THR A 162 13.35 18.64 10.03
C THR A 162 12.43 17.53 9.56
N CYS A 163 12.46 16.41 10.27
CA CYS A 163 11.73 15.20 9.94
C CYS A 163 10.85 14.81 11.14
N SER A 164 9.57 14.56 10.89
CA SER A 164 8.63 13.98 11.85
C SER A 164 8.08 12.70 11.28
N ALA A 165 8.41 11.56 11.88
CA ALA A 165 8.14 10.25 11.33
C ALA A 165 7.40 9.34 12.31
N ALA A 166 6.61 8.40 11.78
CA ALA A 166 5.91 7.39 12.54
C ALA A 166 5.99 6.03 11.84
N PRO A 167 6.08 4.92 12.59
CA PRO A 167 5.99 3.58 12.04
C PRO A 167 4.58 3.28 11.58
N VAL A 168 4.46 2.41 10.59
CA VAL A 168 3.20 1.80 10.14
C VAL A 168 3.35 0.30 10.27
N PHE A 169 2.48 -0.32 11.09
CA PHE A 169 2.52 -1.76 11.37
C PHE A 169 1.40 -2.50 10.64
N ASP A 170 1.67 -3.76 10.34
CA ASP A 170 0.64 -4.69 9.90
C ASP A 170 -0.18 -5.24 11.10
N PRO A 171 -1.29 -5.96 10.84
CA PRO A 171 -2.11 -6.56 11.90
C PRO A 171 -1.40 -7.65 12.71
N GLN A 172 -0.26 -8.16 12.27
CA GLN A 172 0.59 -9.11 13.00
C GLN A 172 1.60 -8.41 13.91
N GLY A 173 1.75 -7.06 13.75
CA GLY A 173 2.67 -6.21 14.51
C GLY A 173 4.05 -6.10 13.87
N GLU A 174 4.19 -6.55 12.61
CA GLU A 174 5.39 -6.35 11.84
C GLU A 174 5.40 -4.97 11.17
N LEU A 175 6.58 -4.39 11.05
CA LEU A 175 6.74 -3.08 10.44
C LEU A 175 6.57 -3.17 8.93
N LEU A 176 5.57 -2.47 8.38
CA LEU A 176 5.37 -2.31 6.93
C LEU A 176 6.28 -1.23 6.35
N GLY A 177 6.50 -0.16 7.09
CA GLY A 177 7.30 0.97 6.66
C GLY A 177 7.18 2.16 7.59
N VAL A 178 7.66 3.31 7.12
CA VAL A 178 7.67 4.56 7.88
C VAL A 178 6.99 5.65 7.06
N LEU A 179 6.06 6.37 7.68
CA LEU A 179 5.49 7.60 7.16
C LEU A 179 6.27 8.79 7.73
N ASP A 180 6.83 9.64 6.88
CA ASP A 180 7.65 10.77 7.26
C ASP A 180 7.16 12.07 6.61
N VAL A 181 7.14 13.14 7.40
CA VAL A 181 6.88 14.51 6.96
C VAL A 181 8.13 15.33 7.21
N SER A 182 8.73 15.83 6.13
CA SER A 182 10.01 16.51 6.16
C SER A 182 9.97 17.87 5.51
N ALA A 183 10.76 18.82 6.05
CA ALA A 183 11.01 20.12 5.45
C ALA A 183 12.52 20.34 5.27
N VAL A 184 12.91 20.89 4.11
CA VAL A 184 14.29 21.26 3.80
C VAL A 184 14.71 22.49 4.61
N ARG A 185 13.77 23.40 4.84
CA ARG A 185 13.94 24.61 5.62
C ARG A 185 12.74 24.76 6.54
N SER A 186 12.86 24.26 7.75
CA SER A 186 11.80 24.48 8.72
C SER A 186 11.90 25.91 9.28
N PRO A 187 10.89 26.77 9.08
CA PRO A 187 10.83 28.06 9.71
C PRO A 187 10.58 27.96 11.21
N ASP A 188 10.04 26.83 11.65
CA ASP A 188 9.49 26.64 12.98
C ASP A 188 10.55 26.21 14.00
N ASP A 189 10.23 26.45 15.27
CA ASP A 189 10.96 25.90 16.37
C ASP A 189 10.60 24.40 16.61
N ARG A 190 11.33 23.75 17.51
CA ARG A 190 11.10 22.34 17.86
C ARG A 190 9.69 22.08 18.43
N ARG A 191 9.06 23.08 19.04
CA ARG A 191 7.75 22.90 19.69
C ARG A 191 6.64 22.76 18.68
N SER A 192 6.68 23.51 17.59
CA SER A 192 5.70 23.43 16.52
C SER A 192 5.74 22.04 15.82
N GLN A 193 6.89 21.37 15.81
CA GLN A 193 7.04 20.03 15.28
C GLN A 193 6.21 18.97 16.03
N HIS A 194 5.78 19.27 17.24
CA HIS A 194 4.86 18.39 17.97
C HIS A 194 3.52 18.21 17.23
N LEU A 195 2.97 19.28 16.66
CA LEU A 195 1.73 19.21 15.87
C LEU A 195 1.94 18.38 14.60
N ILE A 196 3.03 18.61 13.88
CA ILE A 196 3.35 17.82 12.68
C ILE A 196 3.46 16.33 13.05
N ARG A 197 4.17 16.00 14.13
CA ARG A 197 4.29 14.60 14.59
C ARG A 197 2.93 13.99 14.92
N GLN A 198 2.01 14.73 15.56
CA GLN A 198 0.66 14.22 15.84
C GLN A 198 -0.12 13.94 14.54
N MET A 199 0.01 14.79 13.53
CA MET A 199 -0.62 14.56 12.23
C MET A 199 -0.07 13.30 11.55
N VAL A 200 1.25 13.11 11.58
CA VAL A 200 1.91 11.90 11.03
C VAL A 200 1.45 10.64 11.76
N VAL A 201 1.41 10.68 13.09
CA VAL A 201 0.92 9.55 13.92
C VAL A 201 -0.53 9.22 13.60
N GLN A 202 -1.38 10.23 13.45
CA GLN A 202 -2.78 10.01 13.11
C GLN A 202 -2.91 9.39 11.71
N SER A 203 -2.20 9.91 10.71
CA SER A 203 -2.20 9.34 9.37
C SER A 203 -1.63 7.92 9.31
N ALA A 204 -0.58 7.62 10.09
CA ALA A 204 -0.07 6.25 10.21
C ALA A 204 -1.13 5.29 10.76
N ARG A 205 -1.88 5.69 11.80
CA ARG A 205 -3.01 4.90 12.35
C ARG A 205 -4.13 4.70 11.33
N GLU A 206 -4.46 5.70 10.52
CA GLU A 206 -5.47 5.58 9.46
C GLU A 206 -5.04 4.56 8.40
N ILE A 207 -3.75 4.54 8.02
CA ILE A 207 -3.19 3.52 7.12
C ILE A 207 -3.26 2.14 7.76
N GLU A 208 -2.83 1.98 9.02
CA GLU A 208 -2.89 0.72 9.77
C GLU A 208 -4.32 0.19 9.88
N GLN A 209 -5.29 1.06 10.17
CA GLN A 209 -6.70 0.69 10.24
C GLN A 209 -7.23 0.22 8.87
N ALA A 210 -6.91 0.94 7.79
CA ALA A 210 -7.30 0.56 6.44
C ALA A 210 -6.67 -0.77 6.02
N PHE A 211 -5.40 -0.99 6.38
CA PHE A 211 -4.69 -2.25 6.13
C PHE A 211 -5.29 -3.40 6.93
N PHE A 212 -5.59 -3.17 8.22
CA PHE A 212 -6.27 -4.13 9.07
C PHE A 212 -7.61 -4.56 8.48
N MET A 213 -8.47 -3.60 8.12
CA MET A 213 -9.80 -3.89 7.57
C MET A 213 -9.74 -4.61 6.22
N ASN A 214 -8.72 -4.34 5.41
CA ASN A 214 -8.49 -5.06 4.16
C ASN A 214 -8.08 -6.52 4.42
N SER A 215 -7.18 -6.75 5.38
CA SER A 215 -6.64 -8.07 5.71
C SER A 215 -7.63 -8.95 6.49
N ALA A 216 -8.54 -8.33 7.24
CA ALA A 216 -9.45 -9.03 8.15
C ALA A 216 -10.81 -9.40 7.53
N GLN A 217 -11.02 -9.27 6.22
CA GLN A 217 -12.33 -9.47 5.57
C GLN A 217 -12.93 -10.88 5.79
N GLY A 218 -12.08 -11.90 5.95
CA GLY A 218 -12.48 -13.29 6.19
C GLY A 218 -12.64 -13.68 7.66
N TYR A 219 -12.51 -12.76 8.58
CA TYR A 219 -12.51 -12.98 10.02
C TYR A 219 -13.65 -12.24 10.71
N TRP A 220 -13.99 -12.69 11.91
CA TRP A 220 -14.77 -11.89 12.86
C TRP A 220 -13.93 -10.69 13.27
N VAL A 221 -14.50 -9.49 13.23
CA VAL A 221 -13.81 -8.25 13.58
C VAL A 221 -14.57 -7.54 14.70
N LEU A 222 -13.92 -7.36 15.86
CA LEU A 222 -14.39 -6.50 16.93
C LEU A 222 -13.74 -5.12 16.77
N ARG A 223 -14.59 -4.10 16.71
CA ARG A 223 -14.23 -2.69 16.83
C ARG A 223 -14.61 -2.23 18.21
N ALA A 224 -13.72 -1.61 18.96
CA ALA A 224 -14.03 -1.13 20.30
C ALA A 224 -13.47 0.28 20.54
N HIS A 225 -14.22 1.04 21.34
CA HIS A 225 -13.85 2.40 21.76
C HIS A 225 -14.50 2.69 23.12
N ALA A 226 -13.89 3.58 23.94
CA ALA A 226 -14.45 3.98 25.24
C ALA A 226 -15.79 4.73 25.07
N SER A 227 -15.94 5.50 24.02
CA SER A 227 -17.20 6.20 23.70
C SER A 227 -17.97 5.45 22.60
N PRO A 228 -19.27 5.15 22.81
CA PRO A 228 -20.08 4.39 21.85
C PRO A 228 -20.18 5.04 20.46
N GLY A 229 -20.20 6.38 20.39
CA GLY A 229 -20.31 7.11 19.13
C GLY A 229 -19.09 6.99 18.20
N TYR A 230 -17.94 6.54 18.71
CA TYR A 230 -16.71 6.43 17.93
C TYR A 230 -16.34 4.98 17.53
N VAL A 231 -17.11 3.99 17.97
CA VAL A 231 -16.83 2.58 17.67
C VAL A 231 -16.74 2.29 16.17
N ASP A 232 -17.57 2.94 15.35
CA ASP A 232 -17.59 2.74 13.90
C ASP A 232 -16.65 3.64 13.13
N SER A 233 -16.53 4.91 13.57
CA SER A 233 -15.80 5.95 12.84
C SER A 233 -14.30 5.97 13.19
N GLN A 234 -13.96 5.79 14.46
CA GLN A 234 -12.59 5.87 14.97
C GLN A 234 -12.36 4.86 16.11
N PRO A 235 -12.43 3.55 15.84
CA PRO A 235 -12.18 2.55 16.86
C PRO A 235 -10.74 2.61 17.38
N ASP A 236 -10.57 2.66 18.71
CA ASP A 236 -9.24 2.57 19.32
C ASP A 236 -8.66 1.16 19.18
N TYR A 237 -9.52 0.15 19.35
CA TYR A 237 -9.11 -1.25 19.37
C TYR A 237 -9.77 -2.03 18.24
N LEU A 238 -8.94 -2.75 17.49
CA LEU A 238 -9.35 -3.66 16.43
C LEU A 238 -8.77 -5.05 16.72
N LEU A 239 -9.65 -6.04 16.82
CA LEU A 239 -9.29 -7.44 17.01
C LEU A 239 -9.99 -8.28 15.94
N ALA A 240 -9.28 -9.24 15.36
CA ALA A 240 -9.86 -10.19 14.42
C ALA A 240 -9.50 -11.63 14.80
N TRP A 241 -10.46 -12.54 14.61
CA TRP A 241 -10.30 -13.98 14.88
C TRP A 241 -11.07 -14.82 13.87
N ASP A 242 -10.66 -16.07 13.71
CA ASP A 242 -11.32 -17.04 12.84
C ASP A 242 -12.56 -17.69 13.48
N ASP A 243 -13.21 -18.60 12.76
CA ASP A 243 -14.41 -19.31 13.24
C ASP A 243 -14.11 -20.22 14.45
N ASP A 244 -12.87 -20.66 14.62
CA ASP A 244 -12.40 -21.44 15.78
C ASP A 244 -12.07 -20.55 16.99
N GLY A 245 -12.15 -19.23 16.85
CA GLY A 245 -11.86 -18.25 17.90
C GLY A 245 -10.37 -17.91 18.05
N CYS A 246 -9.48 -18.40 17.18
CA CYS A 246 -8.06 -18.08 17.22
C CYS A 246 -7.81 -16.65 16.76
N LEU A 247 -7.10 -15.86 17.56
CA LEU A 247 -6.74 -14.48 17.21
C LEU A 247 -5.79 -14.45 16.00
N ARG A 248 -6.15 -13.68 14.98
CA ARG A 248 -5.43 -13.57 13.71
C ARG A 248 -4.85 -12.19 13.44
N ALA A 249 -5.47 -11.15 13.97
CA ALA A 249 -5.05 -9.78 13.74
C ALA A 249 -5.39 -8.89 14.94
N LEU A 250 -4.49 -7.96 15.23
CA LEU A 250 -4.63 -6.94 16.28
C LEU A 250 -4.04 -5.63 15.75
N ASN A 251 -4.74 -4.51 15.95
CA ASN A 251 -4.07 -3.23 15.74
C ASN A 251 -3.06 -2.94 16.88
N PRO A 252 -2.12 -2.01 16.72
CA PRO A 252 -1.09 -1.73 17.73
C PRO A 252 -1.66 -1.38 19.10
N ALA A 253 -2.77 -0.65 19.16
CA ALA A 253 -3.41 -0.28 20.43
C ALA A 253 -3.99 -1.50 21.16
N ALA A 254 -4.72 -2.39 20.45
CA ALA A 254 -5.24 -3.63 21.01
C ALA A 254 -4.11 -4.56 21.47
N ARG A 255 -3.04 -4.68 20.66
CA ARG A 255 -1.85 -5.45 21.02
C ARG A 255 -1.21 -4.94 22.30
N HIS A 256 -1.00 -3.64 22.41
CA HIS A 256 -0.43 -3.02 23.62
C HIS A 256 -1.33 -3.23 24.85
N TYR A 257 -2.64 -3.01 24.70
CA TYR A 257 -3.61 -3.23 25.78
C TYR A 257 -3.58 -4.67 26.29
N LEU A 258 -3.62 -5.66 25.40
CA LEU A 258 -3.61 -7.06 25.74
C LEU A 258 -2.28 -7.50 26.40
N LEU A 259 -1.15 -7.03 25.88
CA LEU A 259 0.16 -7.30 26.50
C LEU A 259 0.26 -6.72 27.91
N ARG A 260 -0.23 -5.51 28.14
CA ARG A 260 -0.25 -4.91 29.50
C ARG A 260 -1.16 -5.65 30.44
N ARG A 261 -2.32 -6.13 29.97
CA ARG A 261 -3.32 -6.80 30.81
C ARG A 261 -2.96 -8.26 31.15
N TYR A 262 -2.38 -9.00 30.19
CA TYR A 262 -2.16 -10.44 30.30
C TYR A 262 -0.67 -10.83 30.39
N GLY A 263 0.26 -9.90 30.23
CA GLY A 263 1.70 -10.16 30.18
C GLY A 263 2.18 -10.86 28.91
N ARG A 264 1.25 -11.42 28.13
CA ARG A 264 1.47 -12.07 26.82
C ARG A 264 0.25 -11.85 25.92
N LEU A 265 0.42 -12.05 24.63
CA LEU A 265 -0.71 -12.02 23.69
C LEU A 265 -1.57 -13.28 23.87
N PRO A 266 -2.88 -13.13 24.12
CA PRO A 266 -3.82 -14.24 24.05
C PRO A 266 -3.82 -14.86 22.65
N GLN A 267 -4.00 -16.18 22.58
CA GLN A 267 -4.09 -16.89 21.30
C GLN A 267 -5.54 -17.08 20.86
N HIS A 268 -6.47 -17.03 21.79
CA HIS A 268 -7.88 -17.30 21.55
C HIS A 268 -8.75 -16.22 22.17
N ILE A 269 -9.82 -15.82 21.47
CA ILE A 269 -10.70 -14.72 21.88
C ILE A 269 -11.40 -14.98 23.22
N ALA A 270 -11.70 -16.26 23.56
CA ALA A 270 -12.27 -16.64 24.84
C ALA A 270 -11.36 -16.38 26.05
N GLN A 271 -10.06 -16.13 25.84
CA GLN A 271 -9.15 -15.69 26.90
C GLN A 271 -9.30 -14.17 27.17
N VAL A 272 -9.93 -13.44 26.27
CA VAL A 272 -10.13 -11.98 26.36
C VAL A 272 -11.55 -11.64 26.79
N PHE A 273 -12.54 -12.31 26.21
CA PHE A 273 -13.96 -12.05 26.43
C PHE A 273 -14.73 -13.31 26.80
N ASP A 274 -15.71 -13.14 27.66
CA ASP A 274 -16.67 -14.20 28.03
C ASP A 274 -17.49 -14.62 26.78
N PRO A 275 -17.73 -15.93 26.56
CA PRO A 275 -18.55 -16.42 25.46
C PRO A 275 -19.94 -15.82 25.37
N GLN A 276 -20.58 -15.55 26.53
CA GLN A 276 -21.92 -14.94 26.59
C GLN A 276 -21.87 -13.49 26.09
N LEU A 277 -20.80 -12.76 26.42
CA LEU A 277 -20.57 -11.40 25.93
C LEU A 277 -20.38 -11.37 24.41
N LEU A 278 -19.62 -12.32 23.87
CA LEU A 278 -19.42 -12.46 22.42
C LEU A 278 -20.73 -12.81 21.71
N GLN A 279 -21.59 -13.63 22.32
CA GLN A 279 -22.90 -13.94 21.76
C GLN A 279 -23.79 -12.68 21.73
N ARG A 280 -23.86 -11.91 22.82
CA ARG A 280 -24.57 -10.62 22.82
C ARG A 280 -24.06 -9.67 21.77
N ALA A 281 -22.73 -9.56 21.60
CA ALA A 281 -22.14 -8.70 20.59
C ALA A 281 -22.44 -9.14 19.14
N ARG A 282 -22.87 -10.40 18.93
CA ARG A 282 -23.39 -10.87 17.64
C ARG A 282 -24.83 -10.42 17.41
N ASP A 283 -25.64 -10.38 18.46
CA ASP A 283 -27.06 -10.11 18.40
C ASP A 283 -27.38 -8.61 18.50
N GLU A 284 -26.51 -7.84 19.16
CA GLU A 284 -26.68 -6.41 19.41
C GLU A 284 -25.79 -5.57 18.45
N ALA A 285 -26.35 -4.49 17.94
CA ALA A 285 -25.62 -3.58 17.07
C ALA A 285 -24.44 -2.89 17.78
N LEU A 286 -24.52 -2.71 19.09
CA LEU A 286 -23.48 -2.14 19.95
C LEU A 286 -23.60 -2.76 21.34
N CYS A 287 -22.52 -3.36 21.82
CA CYS A 287 -22.48 -4.08 23.09
C CYS A 287 -21.50 -3.42 24.06
N PRO A 288 -21.87 -3.18 25.34
CA PRO A 288 -20.91 -2.80 26.36
C PRO A 288 -19.95 -3.98 26.61
N LEU A 289 -18.65 -3.72 26.49
CA LEU A 289 -17.58 -4.62 26.83
C LEU A 289 -17.09 -4.33 28.26
N SER A 290 -16.15 -5.11 28.79
CA SER A 290 -15.51 -4.80 30.06
C SER A 290 -14.72 -3.48 30.01
N ASP A 291 -14.47 -2.88 31.20
CA ASP A 291 -13.61 -1.68 31.37
C ASP A 291 -14.09 -0.41 30.64
N ASN A 292 -15.38 -0.12 30.67
CA ASN A 292 -15.99 1.04 30.02
C ASN A 292 -15.76 1.09 28.49
N LEU A 293 -15.53 -0.04 27.87
CA LEU A 293 -15.42 -0.16 26.43
C LEU A 293 -16.78 -0.56 25.83
N HIS A 294 -17.07 0.01 24.67
CA HIS A 294 -18.18 -0.39 23.81
C HIS A 294 -17.62 -1.02 22.55
N GLY A 295 -18.27 -2.07 22.08
CA GLY A 295 -17.81 -2.79 20.91
C GLY A 295 -18.92 -3.13 19.93
N ARG A 296 -18.53 -3.24 18.68
CA ARG A 296 -19.36 -3.78 17.59
C ARG A 296 -18.62 -4.93 16.94
N LEU A 297 -19.32 -6.04 16.80
CA LEU A 297 -18.81 -7.23 16.13
C LEU A 297 -19.29 -7.24 14.67
N GLN A 298 -18.36 -7.40 13.76
CA GLN A 298 -18.62 -7.58 12.35
C GLN A 298 -18.35 -9.04 11.99
N ALA A 299 -19.34 -9.69 11.37
CA ALA A 299 -19.17 -11.04 10.84
C ALA A 299 -18.19 -11.07 9.64
N PRO A 300 -17.49 -12.22 9.46
CA PRO A 300 -16.67 -12.42 8.28
C PRO A 300 -17.48 -12.14 7.01
N ARG A 301 -16.93 -11.34 6.13
CA ARG A 301 -17.44 -11.28 4.76
C ARG A 301 -17.07 -12.60 4.11
N ARG A 302 -17.91 -13.63 4.32
CA ARG A 302 -17.80 -14.83 3.49
C ARG A 302 -17.95 -14.33 2.06
N PRO A 303 -16.97 -14.52 1.17
CA PRO A 303 -17.27 -14.33 -0.24
C PRO A 303 -18.53 -15.14 -0.46
N ALA A 304 -19.62 -14.48 -0.94
CA ALA A 304 -20.81 -15.19 -1.37
C ALA A 304 -20.28 -16.42 -2.08
N GLN A 305 -20.70 -17.63 -1.66
CA GLN A 305 -20.18 -18.88 -2.23
C GLN A 305 -20.21 -18.65 -3.72
N ARG A 306 -19.05 -18.25 -4.27
CA ARG A 306 -18.95 -18.06 -5.71
C ARG A 306 -19.30 -19.43 -6.22
N PRO A 307 -20.27 -19.54 -7.13
CA PRO A 307 -20.56 -20.82 -7.70
C PRO A 307 -19.21 -21.42 -8.01
N ARG A 308 -18.88 -22.57 -7.39
CA ARG A 308 -17.71 -23.32 -7.80
C ARG A 308 -17.90 -23.42 -9.29
N LEU A 309 -17.06 -22.73 -10.04
CA LEU A 309 -16.95 -22.99 -11.46
C LEU A 309 -16.62 -24.48 -11.52
N SER A 310 -17.65 -25.32 -11.57
CA SER A 310 -17.49 -26.71 -11.91
C SER A 310 -17.16 -26.68 -13.40
N LEU A 311 -15.86 -26.54 -13.63
CA LEU A 311 -15.28 -26.72 -14.93
C LEU A 311 -15.54 -28.18 -15.27
N ALA A 312 -16.57 -28.43 -16.06
CA ALA A 312 -16.73 -29.72 -16.71
C ALA A 312 -15.59 -29.82 -17.73
N GLY A 313 -14.43 -30.32 -17.27
CA GLY A 313 -13.23 -30.44 -18.05
C GLY A 313 -12.02 -30.71 -17.15
N GLU A 314 -10.90 -31.12 -17.73
CA GLU A 314 -9.66 -31.41 -17.05
C GLU A 314 -9.19 -30.26 -16.14
N PRO A 315 -8.48 -30.53 -15.04
CA PRO A 315 -7.97 -29.51 -14.13
C PRO A 315 -7.08 -28.53 -14.89
N LEU A 316 -7.42 -27.23 -14.85
CA LEU A 316 -6.62 -26.17 -15.45
C LEU A 316 -5.30 -26.00 -14.67
N ASP A 317 -4.25 -25.60 -15.38
CA ASP A 317 -3.02 -25.12 -14.75
C ASP A 317 -3.37 -24.04 -13.70
N PRO A 318 -2.81 -24.07 -12.48
CA PRO A 318 -3.11 -23.13 -11.42
C PRO A 318 -2.94 -21.65 -11.84
N ARG A 319 -2.01 -21.36 -12.75
CA ARG A 319 -1.78 -20.00 -13.30
C ARG A 319 -2.95 -19.55 -14.19
N VAL A 320 -3.48 -20.45 -15.00
CA VAL A 320 -4.63 -20.20 -15.86
C VAL A 320 -5.89 -19.99 -15.01
N GLU A 321 -6.07 -20.80 -13.97
CA GLU A 321 -7.16 -20.64 -13.01
C GLU A 321 -7.10 -19.30 -12.29
N GLN A 322 -5.92 -18.85 -11.86
CA GLN A 322 -5.71 -17.54 -11.25
C GLN A 322 -6.07 -16.41 -12.22
N SER A 323 -5.63 -16.50 -13.47
CA SER A 323 -5.93 -15.52 -14.52
C SER A 323 -7.43 -15.46 -14.80
N LEU A 324 -8.11 -16.61 -14.87
CA LEU A 324 -9.55 -16.68 -15.05
C LEU A 324 -10.30 -16.05 -13.88
N ARG A 325 -9.87 -16.27 -12.64
CA ARG A 325 -10.43 -15.63 -11.44
C ARG A 325 -10.32 -14.11 -11.49
N LEU A 326 -9.20 -13.57 -12.01
CA LEU A 326 -9.02 -12.14 -12.19
C LEU A 326 -9.95 -11.59 -13.29
N ALA A 327 -10.00 -12.24 -14.44
CA ALA A 327 -10.85 -11.84 -15.56
C ALA A 327 -12.35 -11.86 -15.20
N VAL A 328 -12.79 -12.82 -14.38
CA VAL A 328 -14.18 -12.89 -13.86
C VAL A 328 -14.55 -11.65 -13.02
N ARG A 329 -13.61 -10.95 -12.42
CA ARG A 329 -13.89 -9.72 -11.64
C ARG A 329 -14.25 -8.52 -12.50
N VAL A 330 -13.83 -8.50 -13.76
CA VAL A 330 -14.02 -7.37 -14.69
C VAL A 330 -14.97 -7.69 -15.87
N LYS A 331 -15.38 -8.94 -16.05
CA LYS A 331 -16.16 -9.44 -17.18
C LYS A 331 -17.49 -8.69 -17.45
N ASP A 332 -18.12 -8.14 -16.41
CA ASP A 332 -19.39 -7.42 -16.51
C ASP A 332 -19.22 -5.89 -16.50
N ARG A 333 -17.98 -5.40 -16.62
CA ARG A 333 -17.63 -3.97 -16.57
C ARG A 333 -17.58 -3.27 -17.93
N HIS A 334 -18.04 -3.89 -19.01
CA HIS A 334 -17.94 -3.38 -20.39
C HIS A 334 -16.51 -3.00 -20.82
N LEU A 335 -15.50 -3.68 -20.25
CA LEU A 335 -14.11 -3.50 -20.61
C LEU A 335 -13.67 -4.62 -21.57
N PRO A 336 -12.89 -4.32 -22.61
CA PRO A 336 -12.29 -5.35 -23.43
C PRO A 336 -11.27 -6.15 -22.61
N VAL A 337 -11.23 -7.47 -22.81
CA VAL A 337 -10.29 -8.38 -22.14
C VAL A 337 -9.33 -8.90 -23.21
N LEU A 338 -8.02 -8.59 -23.05
CA LEU A 338 -6.98 -9.13 -23.90
C LEU A 338 -6.46 -10.45 -23.31
N ILE A 339 -6.54 -11.53 -24.11
CA ILE A 339 -6.04 -12.85 -23.75
C ILE A 339 -4.76 -13.13 -24.54
N GLN A 340 -3.62 -13.19 -23.85
CA GLN A 340 -2.31 -13.45 -24.45
C GLN A 340 -1.87 -14.88 -24.15
N GLY A 341 -1.23 -15.51 -25.10
CA GLY A 341 -0.68 -16.87 -24.98
C GLY A 341 -0.26 -17.44 -26.32
N GLU A 342 0.60 -18.45 -26.31
CA GLU A 342 1.05 -19.16 -27.52
C GLU A 342 -0.10 -19.85 -28.27
N THR A 343 0.13 -20.19 -29.53
CA THR A 343 -0.84 -20.97 -30.33
C THR A 343 -1.08 -22.32 -29.64
N GLY A 344 -2.33 -22.72 -29.50
CA GLY A 344 -2.69 -23.97 -28.80
C GLY A 344 -2.79 -23.87 -27.28
N SER A 345 -2.51 -22.70 -26.66
CA SER A 345 -2.58 -22.51 -25.19
C SER A 345 -4.00 -22.48 -24.61
N GLY A 346 -5.04 -22.70 -25.41
CA GLY A 346 -6.43 -22.76 -24.93
C GLY A 346 -7.11 -21.39 -24.77
N LYS A 347 -6.69 -20.34 -25.48
CA LYS A 347 -7.29 -18.99 -25.43
C LYS A 347 -8.81 -18.99 -25.65
N GLU A 348 -9.30 -19.77 -26.60
CA GLU A 348 -10.75 -19.90 -26.85
C GLU A 348 -11.48 -20.58 -25.68
N VAL A 349 -10.88 -21.63 -25.10
CA VAL A 349 -11.44 -22.30 -23.91
C VAL A 349 -11.55 -21.31 -22.76
N PHE A 350 -10.51 -20.51 -22.53
CA PHE A 350 -10.51 -19.45 -21.52
C PHE A 350 -11.62 -18.41 -21.77
N ALA A 351 -11.79 -17.95 -23.02
CA ALA A 351 -12.84 -16.99 -23.40
C ALA A 351 -14.24 -17.57 -23.19
N ARG A 352 -14.47 -18.84 -23.54
CA ARG A 352 -15.75 -19.55 -23.31
C ARG A 352 -16.05 -19.68 -21.82
N GLN A 353 -15.05 -20.01 -21.00
CA GLN A 353 -15.22 -20.11 -19.55
C GLN A 353 -15.54 -18.75 -18.93
N LEU A 354 -14.89 -17.68 -19.40
CA LEU A 354 -15.17 -16.32 -18.97
C LEU A 354 -16.60 -15.90 -19.33
N HIS A 355 -17.07 -16.23 -20.53
CA HIS A 355 -18.44 -15.99 -20.96
C HIS A 355 -19.44 -16.76 -20.09
N GLN A 356 -19.25 -18.06 -19.85
CA GLN A 356 -20.12 -18.88 -19.00
C GLN A 356 -20.18 -18.36 -17.54
N ALA A 357 -19.10 -17.74 -17.05
CA ALA A 357 -19.07 -17.13 -15.73
C ALA A 357 -19.73 -15.75 -15.67
N SER A 358 -20.11 -15.15 -16.81
CA SER A 358 -20.67 -13.80 -16.92
C SER A 358 -22.19 -13.77 -16.77
N GLN A 359 -22.77 -12.58 -16.60
CA GLN A 359 -24.23 -12.35 -16.68
C GLN A 359 -24.80 -12.60 -18.06
N ARG A 360 -23.95 -12.75 -19.10
CA ARG A 360 -24.29 -12.98 -20.48
C ARG A 360 -24.18 -14.46 -20.88
N ARG A 361 -24.03 -15.39 -19.93
CA ARG A 361 -23.84 -16.83 -20.18
C ARG A 361 -24.93 -17.47 -21.06
N ASP A 362 -26.16 -16.94 -20.99
CA ASP A 362 -27.32 -17.40 -21.76
C ASP A 362 -27.50 -16.60 -23.06
N ARG A 363 -26.53 -15.74 -23.40
CA ARG A 363 -26.52 -14.93 -24.63
C ARG A 363 -25.53 -15.50 -25.64
N PRO A 364 -25.55 -15.05 -26.90
CA PRO A 364 -24.66 -15.58 -27.93
C PRO A 364 -23.16 -15.42 -27.55
N PHE A 365 -22.39 -16.46 -27.83
CA PHE A 365 -20.94 -16.42 -27.85
C PHE A 365 -20.47 -16.62 -29.28
N VAL A 366 -19.95 -15.55 -29.90
CA VAL A 366 -19.51 -15.57 -31.31
C VAL A 366 -17.97 -15.56 -31.31
N ALA A 367 -17.35 -16.65 -31.76
CA ALA A 367 -15.92 -16.76 -31.93
C ALA A 367 -15.54 -16.52 -33.39
N VAL A 368 -14.60 -15.64 -33.63
CA VAL A 368 -14.13 -15.26 -34.96
C VAL A 368 -12.66 -15.54 -35.07
N ASN A 369 -12.26 -16.40 -36.00
CA ASN A 369 -10.86 -16.58 -36.35
C ASN A 369 -10.52 -15.58 -37.48
N CYS A 370 -9.86 -14.46 -37.08
CA CYS A 370 -9.51 -13.40 -38.03
C CYS A 370 -8.54 -13.87 -39.12
N ALA A 371 -7.70 -14.86 -38.84
CA ALA A 371 -6.78 -15.43 -39.83
C ALA A 371 -7.44 -16.23 -40.92
N ALA A 372 -8.67 -16.70 -40.68
CA ALA A 372 -9.44 -17.46 -41.65
C ALA A 372 -10.30 -16.57 -42.59
N ILE A 373 -10.41 -15.26 -42.32
CA ILE A 373 -11.18 -14.32 -43.11
C ILE A 373 -10.24 -13.59 -44.07
N PRO A 374 -10.45 -13.65 -45.41
CA PRO A 374 -9.69 -12.85 -46.34
C PRO A 374 -9.82 -11.36 -46.05
N GLU A 375 -8.72 -10.61 -46.18
CA GLU A 375 -8.66 -9.16 -45.84
C GLU A 375 -9.77 -8.34 -46.51
N ASN A 376 -10.10 -8.67 -47.77
CA ASN A 376 -11.14 -7.99 -48.56
C ASN A 376 -12.58 -8.33 -48.11
N LEU A 377 -12.77 -9.32 -47.22
CA LEU A 377 -14.07 -9.71 -46.69
C LEU A 377 -14.27 -9.39 -45.21
N ILE A 378 -13.23 -8.93 -44.51
CA ILE A 378 -13.26 -8.66 -43.06
C ILE A 378 -14.41 -7.69 -42.71
N GLU A 379 -14.54 -6.59 -43.44
CA GLU A 379 -15.60 -5.60 -43.17
C GLU A 379 -17.01 -6.20 -43.40
N SER A 380 -17.22 -6.95 -44.48
CA SER A 380 -18.48 -7.54 -44.79
C SER A 380 -18.88 -8.66 -43.80
N GLU A 381 -17.91 -9.44 -43.31
CA GLU A 381 -18.13 -10.46 -42.29
C GLU A 381 -18.44 -9.85 -40.92
N LEU A 382 -17.68 -8.84 -40.52
CA LEU A 382 -17.84 -8.20 -39.21
C LEU A 382 -19.11 -7.35 -39.13
N PHE A 383 -19.35 -6.50 -40.11
CA PHE A 383 -20.43 -5.51 -40.07
C PHE A 383 -21.67 -5.95 -40.82
N GLY A 384 -21.54 -6.95 -41.73
CA GLY A 384 -22.61 -7.38 -42.63
C GLY A 384 -22.82 -6.38 -43.78
N TYR A 385 -23.79 -6.67 -44.63
CA TYR A 385 -24.19 -5.81 -45.76
C TYR A 385 -25.67 -5.98 -46.12
N VAL A 386 -26.24 -4.92 -46.68
CA VAL A 386 -27.62 -4.95 -47.23
C VAL A 386 -27.64 -5.58 -48.60
N ALA A 387 -28.81 -6.07 -49.03
CA ALA A 387 -29.01 -6.66 -50.34
C ALA A 387 -28.49 -5.71 -51.45
N GLY A 388 -27.62 -6.23 -52.33
CA GLY A 388 -27.14 -5.49 -53.48
C GLY A 388 -26.01 -4.47 -53.18
N ALA A 389 -25.34 -4.55 -52.04
CA ALA A 389 -24.30 -3.58 -51.61
C ALA A 389 -23.08 -3.59 -52.52
N PHE A 390 -22.73 -4.70 -53.16
CA PHE A 390 -21.62 -4.82 -54.13
C PHE A 390 -21.84 -5.95 -55.13
N THR A 391 -21.07 -5.99 -56.19
CA THR A 391 -21.15 -7.05 -57.22
C THR A 391 -20.74 -8.40 -56.66
N GLY A 392 -21.71 -9.32 -56.58
CA GLY A 392 -21.57 -10.64 -55.90
C GLY A 392 -22.19 -10.71 -54.52
N ALA A 393 -22.76 -9.64 -54.01
CA ALA A 393 -23.51 -9.66 -52.74
C ALA A 393 -24.76 -10.51 -52.84
N SER A 394 -25.11 -11.21 -51.75
CA SER A 394 -26.35 -11.96 -51.66
C SER A 394 -27.56 -11.05 -51.81
N ASN A 395 -28.59 -11.53 -52.53
CA ASN A 395 -29.86 -10.81 -52.74
C ASN A 395 -30.69 -10.63 -51.43
N LYS A 396 -30.27 -11.27 -50.34
CA LYS A 396 -30.90 -11.15 -48.99
C LYS A 396 -30.10 -10.31 -48.02
N GLY A 397 -28.90 -9.81 -48.41
CA GLY A 397 -27.95 -9.23 -47.51
C GLY A 397 -27.32 -10.29 -46.59
N MET A 398 -26.45 -9.84 -45.63
CA MET A 398 -25.83 -10.69 -44.62
C MET A 398 -25.75 -9.95 -43.31
N GLN A 399 -26.14 -10.62 -42.24
CA GLN A 399 -26.02 -10.09 -40.88
C GLN A 399 -24.57 -10.25 -40.42
N GLY A 400 -23.95 -9.14 -39.97
CA GLY A 400 -22.58 -9.16 -39.49
C GLY A 400 -22.39 -9.86 -38.16
N LEU A 401 -21.18 -10.36 -37.91
CA LEU A 401 -20.81 -11.07 -36.69
C LEU A 401 -20.96 -10.20 -35.43
N LEU A 402 -20.71 -8.89 -35.53
CA LEU A 402 -20.97 -7.92 -34.46
C LEU A 402 -22.45 -7.88 -34.06
N GLN A 403 -23.34 -7.88 -35.04
CA GLN A 403 -24.79 -7.89 -34.79
C GLN A 403 -25.27 -9.25 -34.23
N GLN A 404 -24.64 -10.36 -34.65
CA GLN A 404 -24.93 -11.69 -34.09
C GLN A 404 -24.49 -11.80 -32.63
N ALA A 405 -23.43 -11.08 -32.23
CA ALA A 405 -22.92 -11.06 -30.87
C ALA A 405 -23.63 -10.06 -29.95
N ASP A 406 -24.63 -9.35 -30.46
CA ASP A 406 -25.31 -8.29 -29.70
C ASP A 406 -25.93 -8.81 -28.39
N GLY A 407 -25.67 -8.10 -27.29
CA GLY A 407 -26.05 -8.51 -25.95
C GLY A 407 -25.26 -9.71 -25.39
N GLY A 408 -24.34 -10.28 -26.18
CA GLY A 408 -23.54 -11.46 -25.87
C GLY A 408 -22.03 -11.16 -25.68
N THR A 409 -21.20 -12.04 -26.26
CA THR A 409 -19.75 -11.92 -26.23
C THR A 409 -19.17 -12.20 -27.61
N LEU A 410 -18.34 -11.29 -28.11
CA LEU A 410 -17.55 -11.49 -29.32
C LEU A 410 -16.13 -11.84 -28.91
N PHE A 411 -15.60 -12.97 -29.36
CA PHE A 411 -14.20 -13.37 -29.18
C PHE A 411 -13.47 -13.29 -30.53
N LEU A 412 -12.47 -12.44 -30.63
CA LEU A 412 -11.65 -12.29 -31.81
C LEU A 412 -10.33 -13.04 -31.58
N ASP A 413 -10.13 -14.16 -32.26
CA ASP A 413 -8.87 -14.91 -32.29
C ASP A 413 -8.03 -14.39 -33.46
N CYS A 414 -7.29 -13.30 -33.17
CA CYS A 414 -6.44 -12.64 -34.15
C CYS A 414 -4.98 -12.93 -33.78
N LEU A 415 -4.24 -13.57 -34.68
CA LEU A 415 -2.78 -13.59 -34.63
C LEU A 415 -2.30 -12.17 -34.98
N LEU A 416 -2.20 -11.31 -33.98
CA LEU A 416 -1.52 -10.03 -34.15
C LEU A 416 -0.03 -10.30 -34.35
N TYR A 417 0.40 -10.40 -35.58
CA TYR A 417 1.77 -10.05 -35.94
C TYR A 417 1.92 -8.58 -35.57
N THR A 418 2.71 -8.31 -34.53
CA THR A 418 3.13 -6.95 -34.21
C THR A 418 4.02 -6.47 -35.36
N SER A 419 3.44 -5.79 -36.33
CA SER A 419 4.20 -4.84 -37.14
C SER A 419 4.62 -3.71 -36.19
N PRO A 420 5.90 -3.26 -36.20
CA PRO A 420 6.33 -2.14 -35.39
C PRO A 420 5.45 -0.92 -35.68
N SER A 421 4.96 -0.29 -34.63
CA SER A 421 4.21 0.97 -34.73
C SER A 421 5.08 2.01 -35.46
N PRO A 422 4.55 2.76 -36.43
CA PRO A 422 5.31 3.84 -37.08
C PRO A 422 5.49 5.09 -36.20
N ARG A 423 5.55 4.93 -34.86
CA ARG A 423 5.74 6.00 -33.88
C ARG A 423 6.75 5.61 -32.81
N ASP A 424 7.90 5.13 -33.19
CA ASP A 424 9.12 5.15 -32.40
C ASP A 424 10.24 5.88 -33.15
#